data_0d9bbffd4159e1b39fb30f6cd5f7fcc5
#
_entry.id   0d9bbffd4159e1b39fb30f6cd5f7fcc5
#
_cell.length_a   1.000
_cell.length_b   1.000
_cell.length_c   1.000
_cell.angle_alpha   90.00
_cell.angle_beta   90.00
_cell.angle_gamma   90.00
#
_symmetry.space_group_name_H-M   'P 1'
#
loop_
_entity.id
_entity.type
_entity.pdbx_description
1 polymer ?
#
loop_
_entity_poly.entity_id
_entity_poly.type
_entity_poly.pdbx_seq_one_letter_code
_entity_poly.pdbx_strand_id
1 'polypeptide(L)'
;MEKNLLGYYGEQTALSFVRQEKGYHVRCCNYRNRLGEIDIIADDGHTLVFIEVKTRTTGSYGLPCEAVEKRKRRQITRVASAYLARFGLWERPCRFDVIEVWPGDNGQPGIRHIAHAFLAERR
;
A
#
# COMPACT_ATOMS: atom_id res chain seq x y z
N MET A 1 18.03 13.77 -0.50
CA MET A 1 17.09 13.29 -1.53
C MET A 1 15.81 14.11 -1.42
N GLU A 2 15.35 14.60 -2.52
CA GLU A 2 14.11 15.33 -2.52
C GLU A 2 12.93 14.43 -2.16
N LYS A 3 11.88 15.03 -1.61
CA LYS A 3 10.71 14.30 -1.16
C LYS A 3 10.10 13.44 -2.29
N ASN A 4 10.01 13.99 -3.50
CA ASN A 4 9.43 13.25 -4.63
C ASN A 4 10.30 12.06 -5.05
N LEU A 5 11.62 12.22 -5.01
CA LEU A 5 12.52 11.13 -5.35
C LEU A 5 12.50 10.02 -4.31
N LEU A 6 12.39 10.38 -3.03
CA LEU A 6 12.29 9.39 -1.97
C LEU A 6 10.98 8.61 -2.09
N GLY A 7 9.86 9.31 -2.36
CA GLY A 7 8.58 8.64 -2.56
C GLY A 7 8.58 7.71 -3.75
N TYR A 8 9.18 8.15 -4.87
CA TYR A 8 9.29 7.31 -6.06
C TYR A 8 10.12 6.06 -5.76
N TYR A 9 11.25 6.24 -5.08
CA TYR A 9 12.09 5.14 -4.66
C TYR A 9 11.31 4.11 -3.85
N GLY A 10 10.55 4.58 -2.85
CA GLY A 10 9.75 3.71 -2.01
C GLY A 10 8.71 2.94 -2.78
N GLU A 11 8.00 3.63 -3.69
CA GLU A 11 6.96 2.97 -4.49
C GLU A 11 7.54 1.93 -5.43
N GLN A 12 8.66 2.22 -6.08
CA GLN A 12 9.30 1.26 -6.97
C GLN A 12 9.86 0.07 -6.20
N THR A 13 10.41 0.31 -5.03
CA THR A 13 10.91 -0.76 -4.17
C THR A 13 9.78 -1.66 -3.69
N ALA A 14 8.67 -1.07 -3.24
CA ALA A 14 7.51 -1.82 -2.79
C ALA A 14 6.92 -2.64 -3.93
N LEU A 15 6.84 -2.05 -5.13
CA LEU A 15 6.29 -2.73 -6.30
C LEU A 15 7.12 -3.96 -6.66
N SER A 16 8.44 -3.82 -6.69
CA SER A 16 9.34 -4.93 -6.94
C SER A 16 9.19 -6.02 -5.88
N PHE A 17 9.06 -5.62 -4.63
CA PHE A 17 8.89 -6.54 -3.51
C PHE A 17 7.61 -7.38 -3.65
N VAL A 18 6.47 -6.75 -3.95
CA VAL A 18 5.21 -7.49 -4.07
C VAL A 18 5.21 -8.41 -5.27
N ARG A 19 5.86 -8.03 -6.36
CA ARG A 19 5.96 -8.87 -7.55
C ARG A 19 6.91 -10.04 -7.37
N GLN A 20 8.12 -9.77 -6.88
CA GLN A 20 9.20 -10.75 -6.88
C GLN A 20 9.26 -11.57 -5.60
N GLU A 21 9.10 -10.92 -4.45
CA GLU A 21 9.19 -11.64 -3.17
C GLU A 21 7.85 -12.23 -2.77
N LYS A 22 6.76 -11.52 -2.99
CA LYS A 22 5.43 -12.01 -2.63
C LYS A 22 4.73 -12.76 -3.76
N GLY A 23 5.14 -12.51 -5.00
CA GLY A 23 4.52 -13.16 -6.15
C GLY A 23 3.10 -12.70 -6.42
N TYR A 24 2.72 -11.51 -5.95
CA TYR A 24 1.39 -10.98 -6.21
C TYR A 24 1.29 -10.49 -7.64
N HIS A 25 0.09 -10.60 -8.20
CA HIS A 25 -0.22 -9.98 -9.48
C HIS A 25 -0.63 -8.53 -9.22
N VAL A 26 0.10 -7.58 -9.79
CA VAL A 26 -0.20 -6.16 -9.63
C VAL A 26 -1.27 -5.77 -10.64
N ARG A 27 -2.41 -5.30 -10.15
CA ARG A 27 -3.51 -4.87 -11.00
C ARG A 27 -3.36 -3.41 -11.43
N CYS A 28 -2.87 -2.57 -10.52
CA CYS A 28 -2.82 -1.13 -10.78
C CYS A 28 -1.84 -0.47 -9.83
N CYS A 29 -1.14 0.55 -10.32
CA CYS A 29 -0.28 1.40 -9.50
C CYS A 29 -0.86 2.81 -9.52
N ASN A 30 -0.78 3.49 -8.38
CA ASN A 30 -1.22 4.88 -8.27
C ASN A 30 -2.64 5.07 -8.80
N TYR A 31 -3.54 4.21 -8.34
CA TYR A 31 -4.94 4.33 -8.71
C TYR A 31 -5.52 5.57 -8.05
N ARG A 32 -6.02 6.49 -8.87
CA ARG A 32 -6.49 7.78 -8.38
C ARG A 32 -7.89 8.06 -8.90
N ASN A 33 -8.71 8.60 -8.01
CA ASN A 33 -9.99 9.20 -8.40
C ASN A 33 -10.18 10.45 -7.53
N ARG A 34 -11.33 11.09 -7.64
CA ARG A 34 -11.57 12.33 -6.87
C ARG A 34 -11.59 12.11 -5.35
N LEU A 35 -11.71 10.86 -4.90
CA LEU A 35 -11.74 10.55 -3.47
C LEU A 35 -10.35 10.41 -2.88
N GLY A 36 -9.35 10.12 -3.70
CA GLY A 36 -7.98 9.95 -3.24
C GLY A 36 -7.21 8.97 -4.10
N GLU A 37 -6.17 8.38 -3.54
CA GLU A 37 -5.24 7.53 -4.26
C GLU A 37 -4.88 6.30 -3.43
N ILE A 38 -4.65 5.19 -4.12
CA ILE A 38 -4.08 3.97 -3.53
C ILE A 38 -2.81 3.66 -4.30
N ASP A 39 -1.72 3.44 -3.58
CA ASP A 39 -0.41 3.29 -4.20
C ASP A 39 -0.29 2.03 -5.04
N ILE A 40 -0.72 0.89 -4.51
CA ILE A 40 -0.66 -0.39 -5.24
C ILE A 40 -1.94 -1.17 -4.97
N ILE A 41 -2.54 -1.71 -6.04
CA ILE A 41 -3.64 -2.67 -5.93
C ILE A 41 -3.14 -3.97 -6.52
N ALA A 42 -3.12 -5.01 -5.71
CA ALA A 42 -2.56 -6.30 -6.09
C ALA A 42 -3.53 -7.44 -5.79
N ASP A 43 -3.25 -8.60 -6.35
CA ASP A 43 -4.05 -9.79 -6.18
C ASP A 43 -3.10 -10.90 -5.73
N ASP A 44 -3.34 -11.49 -4.56
CA ASP A 44 -2.49 -12.56 -4.07
C ASP A 44 -2.97 -13.95 -4.51
N GLY A 45 -3.96 -13.99 -5.42
CA GLY A 45 -4.58 -15.22 -5.89
C GLY A 45 -5.90 -15.53 -5.18
N HIS A 46 -6.13 -14.92 -4.06
CA HIS A 46 -7.32 -15.09 -3.20
C HIS A 46 -7.97 -13.77 -2.90
N THR A 47 -7.18 -12.83 -2.47
CA THR A 47 -7.60 -11.58 -1.86
C THR A 47 -7.07 -10.42 -2.67
N LEU A 48 -7.88 -9.38 -2.84
CA LEU A 48 -7.41 -8.11 -3.38
C LEU A 48 -6.74 -7.35 -2.26
N VAL A 49 -5.53 -6.89 -2.52
CA VAL A 49 -4.71 -6.23 -1.51
C VAL A 49 -4.52 -4.77 -1.91
N PHE A 50 -5.05 -3.87 -1.08
CA PHE A 50 -4.89 -2.43 -1.28
C PHE A 50 -3.74 -1.98 -0.40
N ILE A 51 -2.68 -1.49 -1.02
CA ILE A 51 -1.40 -1.25 -0.34
C ILE A 51 -1.07 0.22 -0.30
N GLU A 52 -0.80 0.72 0.90
CA GLU A 52 -0.26 2.05 1.12
C GLU A 52 1.24 1.91 1.34
N VAL A 53 2.04 2.67 0.58
CA VAL A 53 3.49 2.66 0.72
C VAL A 53 3.92 3.85 1.57
N LYS A 54 4.67 3.59 2.61
CA LYS A 54 5.24 4.61 3.50
C LYS A 54 6.74 4.60 3.34
N THR A 55 7.29 5.69 2.82
CA THR A 55 8.73 5.81 2.64
C THR A 55 9.29 6.64 3.79
N ARG A 56 10.33 6.11 4.41
CA ARG A 56 10.98 6.76 5.55
C ARG A 56 12.47 6.91 5.25
N THR A 57 13.11 7.82 5.97
CA THR A 57 14.56 8.01 5.79
C THR A 57 15.36 6.98 6.58
N THR A 58 14.76 6.45 7.66
CA THR A 58 15.41 5.42 8.49
C THR A 58 14.37 4.36 8.82
N GLY A 59 14.83 3.27 9.44
CA GLY A 59 13.93 2.21 9.88
C GLY A 59 12.84 2.75 10.81
N SER A 60 11.67 2.15 10.71
CA SER A 60 10.51 2.57 11.47
C SER A 60 10.59 2.10 12.92
N TYR A 61 10.17 2.98 13.82
CA TYR A 61 10.10 2.66 15.25
C TYR A 61 8.68 2.72 15.80
N GLY A 62 7.70 3.13 14.99
CA GLY A 62 6.33 3.21 15.43
C GLY A 62 5.63 1.85 15.45
N LEU A 63 4.49 1.79 16.12
CA LEU A 63 3.64 0.61 16.09
C LEU A 63 3.01 0.48 14.70
N PRO A 64 2.82 -0.75 14.20
CA PRO A 64 2.20 -0.93 12.88
C PRO A 64 0.85 -0.20 12.72
N CYS A 65 0.05 -0.15 13.76
CA CYS A 65 -1.25 0.51 13.72
C CYS A 65 -1.16 2.03 13.57
N GLU A 66 0.02 2.60 13.80
CA GLU A 66 0.26 4.04 13.66
C GLU A 66 0.68 4.43 12.25
N ALA A 67 0.93 3.46 11.38
CA ALA A 67 1.44 3.73 10.04
C ALA A 67 0.44 4.52 9.19
N VAL A 68 -0.86 4.35 9.44
CA VAL A 68 -1.90 5.04 8.66
C VAL A 68 -2.91 5.65 9.61
N GLU A 69 -3.07 6.97 9.53
CA GLU A 69 -4.04 7.70 10.34
C GLU A 69 -5.47 7.34 9.95
N LYS A 70 -6.40 7.49 10.90
CA LYS A 70 -7.81 7.16 10.70
C LYS A 70 -8.41 7.89 9.49
N ARG A 71 -8.08 9.16 9.34
CA ARG A 71 -8.56 9.95 8.19
C ARG A 71 -8.10 9.34 6.87
N LYS A 72 -6.84 8.94 6.80
CA LYS A 72 -6.27 8.31 5.60
C LYS A 72 -6.90 6.94 5.36
N ARG A 73 -7.16 6.18 6.42
CA ARG A 73 -7.82 4.88 6.29
C ARG A 73 -9.22 5.01 5.70
N ARG A 74 -9.98 6.04 6.12
CA ARG A 74 -11.29 6.32 5.54
C ARG A 74 -11.17 6.64 4.05
N GLN A 75 -10.20 7.47 3.70
CA GLN A 75 -9.98 7.85 2.32
C GLN A 75 -9.64 6.63 1.47
N ILE A 76 -8.72 5.80 1.93
CA ILE A 76 -8.33 4.57 1.23
C ILE A 76 -9.54 3.64 1.09
N THR A 77 -10.33 3.49 2.14
CA THR A 77 -11.55 2.65 2.10
C THR A 77 -12.51 3.13 1.03
N ARG A 78 -12.71 4.44 0.90
CA ARG A 78 -13.61 5.00 -0.12
C ARG A 78 -13.08 4.77 -1.52
N VAL A 79 -11.78 4.97 -1.73
CA VAL A 79 -11.17 4.72 -3.03
C VAL A 79 -11.29 3.25 -3.40
N ALA A 80 -11.00 2.36 -2.44
CA ALA A 80 -11.11 0.91 -2.64
C ALA A 80 -12.55 0.50 -2.98
N SER A 81 -13.53 1.05 -2.27
CA SER A 81 -14.94 0.77 -2.55
C SER A 81 -15.33 1.17 -3.96
N ALA A 82 -14.87 2.35 -4.40
CA ALA A 82 -15.14 2.81 -5.76
C ALA A 82 -14.47 1.90 -6.79
N TYR A 83 -13.26 1.43 -6.51
CA TYR A 83 -12.55 0.48 -7.38
C TYR A 83 -13.33 -0.83 -7.51
N LEU A 84 -13.76 -1.39 -6.37
CA LEU A 84 -14.54 -2.63 -6.37
C LEU A 84 -15.83 -2.48 -7.16
N ALA A 85 -16.52 -1.35 -7.01
CA ALA A 85 -17.76 -1.08 -7.73
C ALA A 85 -17.50 -0.98 -9.22
N ARG A 86 -16.47 -0.24 -9.60
CA ARG A 86 -16.17 0.00 -11.01
C ARG A 86 -15.84 -1.29 -11.75
N PHE A 87 -15.11 -2.19 -11.12
CA PHE A 87 -14.61 -3.39 -11.78
C PHE A 87 -15.40 -4.65 -11.42
N GLY A 88 -16.54 -4.50 -10.73
CA GLY A 88 -17.40 -5.62 -10.42
C GLY A 88 -16.79 -6.64 -9.48
N LEU A 89 -16.00 -6.17 -8.51
CA LEU A 89 -15.21 -7.05 -7.65
C LEU A 89 -15.73 -7.09 -6.21
N TRP A 90 -16.99 -6.72 -6.00
CA TRP A 90 -17.57 -6.63 -4.64
C TRP A 90 -17.50 -7.92 -3.84
N GLU A 91 -17.53 -9.06 -4.51
CA GLU A 91 -17.55 -10.33 -3.82
C GLU A 91 -16.15 -10.86 -3.47
N ARG A 92 -15.11 -10.23 -3.99
CA ARG A 92 -13.76 -10.63 -3.69
C ARG A 92 -13.40 -10.22 -2.27
N PRO A 93 -12.80 -11.11 -1.48
CA PRO A 93 -12.24 -10.68 -0.20
C PRO A 93 -11.14 -9.66 -0.46
N CYS A 94 -10.99 -8.71 0.43
CA CYS A 94 -9.94 -7.71 0.32
C CYS A 94 -9.34 -7.39 1.67
N ARG A 95 -8.16 -6.82 1.65
CA ARG A 95 -7.50 -6.36 2.86
C ARG A 95 -6.67 -5.13 2.55
N PHE A 96 -6.33 -4.40 3.61
CA PHE A 96 -5.53 -3.18 3.52
C PHE A 96 -4.18 -3.42 4.18
N ASP A 97 -3.13 -3.28 3.39
CA ASP A 97 -1.77 -3.51 3.84
C ASP A 97 -0.96 -2.22 3.79
N VAL A 98 0.10 -2.18 4.56
CA VAL A 98 1.08 -1.09 4.51
C VAL A 98 2.45 -1.73 4.23
N ILE A 99 3.20 -1.09 3.35
CA ILE A 99 4.60 -1.47 3.12
C ILE A 99 5.43 -0.24 3.45
N GLU A 100 6.29 -0.36 4.45
CA GLU A 100 7.24 0.68 4.81
C GLU A 100 8.55 0.37 4.13
N VAL A 101 9.17 1.41 3.54
CA VAL A 101 10.42 1.28 2.81
C VAL A 101 11.36 2.37 3.29
N TRP A 102 12.62 2.03 3.49
CA TRP A 102 13.65 3.01 3.80
C TRP A 102 14.96 2.58 3.17
N PRO A 103 15.86 3.55 2.87
CA PRO A 103 17.19 3.19 2.40
C PRO A 103 17.93 2.42 3.50
N GLY A 104 18.40 1.25 3.16
CA GLY A 104 19.12 0.42 4.11
C GLY A 104 20.63 0.55 3.91
N ASP A 105 21.35 -0.27 4.66
CA ASP A 105 22.81 -0.32 4.56
C ASP A 105 23.21 -1.13 3.33
N ASN A 106 24.41 -0.80 2.80
CA ASN A 106 25.00 -1.55 1.69
C ASN A 106 24.14 -1.60 0.45
N GLY A 107 23.32 -0.58 0.24
CA GLY A 107 22.47 -0.49 -0.95
C GLY A 107 21.23 -1.36 -0.93
N GLN A 108 21.01 -2.10 0.14
CA GLN A 108 19.80 -2.93 0.27
C GLN A 108 18.71 -2.15 0.98
N PRO A 109 17.50 -2.06 0.39
CA PRO A 109 16.42 -1.35 1.05
C PRO A 109 15.93 -2.11 2.28
N GLY A 110 15.49 -1.35 3.28
CA GLY A 110 14.74 -1.91 4.40
C GLY A 110 13.26 -1.94 4.00
N ILE A 111 12.59 -3.04 4.29
CA ILE A 111 11.18 -3.20 3.96
C ILE A 111 10.47 -3.85 5.15
N ARG A 112 9.33 -3.28 5.50
CA ARG A 112 8.44 -3.93 6.47
C ARG A 112 7.04 -4.00 5.86
N HIS A 113 6.54 -5.21 5.67
CA HIS A 113 5.21 -5.45 5.13
C HIS A 113 4.26 -5.75 6.28
N ILE A 114 3.25 -4.94 6.44
CA ILE A 114 2.24 -5.09 7.48
C ILE A 114 0.95 -5.50 6.80
N ALA A 115 0.66 -6.80 6.80
CA ALA A 115 -0.59 -7.30 6.24
C ALA A 115 -1.73 -7.02 7.23
N HIS A 116 -2.92 -6.77 6.71
CA HIS A 116 -4.08 -6.42 7.51
C HIS A 116 -3.79 -5.27 8.47
N ALA A 117 -3.17 -4.23 7.94
CA ALA A 117 -2.72 -3.10 8.74
C ALA A 117 -3.87 -2.34 9.38
N PHE A 118 -5.03 -2.35 8.77
CA PHE A 118 -6.23 -1.72 9.33
C PHE A 118 -7.48 -2.33 8.69
N LEU A 119 -8.59 -2.13 9.34
CA LEU A 119 -9.89 -2.53 8.83
C LEU A 119 -10.52 -1.38 8.04
N ALA A 120 -11.45 -1.73 7.16
CA ALA A 120 -12.18 -0.72 6.40
C ALA A 120 -12.86 0.27 7.35
N GLU A 121 -12.68 1.55 7.09
CA GLU A 121 -13.28 2.63 7.89
C GLU A 121 -14.49 3.15 7.14
N ARG A 122 -15.67 2.79 7.58
CA ARG A 122 -16.90 3.12 6.85
C ARG A 122 -17.45 4.50 7.18
N ARG A 123 -16.95 5.15 8.22
CA ARG A 123 -17.39 6.49 8.59
C ARG A 123 -16.30 7.29 9.27
#